data_71b007bf025c4af2cb58a6fd6be23ab1
#
_entry.id   71b007bf025c4af2cb58a6fd6be23ab1
#
_cell.length_a   1.000
_cell.length_b   1.000
_cell.length_c   1.000
_cell.angle_alpha   90.00
_cell.angle_beta   90.00
_cell.angle_gamma   90.00
#
_symmetry.space_group_name_H-M   'P 1'
#
loop_
_entity.id
_entity.type
_entity.pdbx_description
1 polymer ?
#
loop_
_entity_poly.entity_id
_entity_poly.type
_entity_poly.pdbx_seq_one_letter_code
_entity_poly.pdbx_strand_id
1 'polypeptide(L)'
;RQRQMCIRDRFTGIVEEMGLVEEVRAGPLYQLRIRGEKVLEGTKEADSIAVNGVCLTVIETDARTFTVEVMPQTLNKTNLRRIKKGDRVNLERSLSLSSRLGGHIVLGDIDGVGRISSIIRKSEQVTMKVQPPSRLVKYIASQGRIAVEGVSLTIADLWEESFVVCLTPFTLRNTTLGLRREGDLVNLEVDVISKYMEKLLVEGGIIPGEKVSEEFLRRAGYY
;
A
#
# COMPACT_ATOMS: atom_id res chain seq x y z
N ARG A 1 -6.12 21.48 -18.10
CA ARG A 1 -6.20 21.39 -16.62
C ARG A 1 -6.04 19.95 -16.05
N GLN A 2 -6.15 18.90 -16.85
CA GLN A 2 -6.00 17.50 -16.39
C GLN A 2 -4.54 17.02 -16.23
N ARG A 3 -3.54 17.71 -16.74
CA ARG A 3 -2.12 17.29 -16.70
C ARG A 3 -1.37 17.64 -15.41
N GLN A 4 -1.93 18.40 -14.49
CA GLN A 4 -1.29 18.75 -13.21
C GLN A 4 -1.58 17.78 -12.06
N MET A 5 -2.54 16.85 -12.21
CA MET A 5 -2.90 15.89 -11.16
C MET A 5 -1.87 14.77 -10.94
N CYS A 6 -1.05 14.43 -11.94
CA CYS A 6 -0.20 13.23 -11.85
C CYS A 6 1.14 13.40 -11.13
N ILE A 7 1.54 14.60 -10.72
CA ILE A 7 2.86 14.83 -10.08
C ILE A 7 2.74 15.01 -8.57
N ARG A 8 1.54 15.29 -8.04
CA ARG A 8 1.35 15.62 -6.62
C ARG A 8 1.06 14.42 -5.71
N ASP A 9 0.70 13.25 -6.25
CA ASP A 9 0.18 12.14 -5.47
C ASP A 9 1.20 11.01 -5.40
N ARG A 10 2.28 11.23 -4.66
CA ARG A 10 3.29 10.22 -4.33
C ARG A 10 3.50 10.20 -2.83
N PHE A 11 3.79 9.01 -2.31
CA PHE A 11 4.00 8.73 -0.90
C PHE A 11 5.34 8.02 -0.73
N THR A 12 5.75 7.85 0.50
CA THR A 12 7.00 7.16 0.85
C THR A 12 6.76 5.80 1.49
N GLY A 13 5.55 5.56 1.96
CA GLY A 13 5.23 4.45 2.84
C GLY A 13 5.73 4.64 4.27
N ILE A 14 6.02 5.88 4.66
CA ILE A 14 6.32 6.25 6.04
C ILE A 14 5.05 6.87 6.65
N VAL A 15 4.33 6.07 7.40
CA VAL A 15 3.09 6.51 8.07
C VAL A 15 3.41 7.62 9.06
N GLU A 16 2.67 8.74 8.96
CA GLU A 16 2.84 9.90 9.83
C GLU A 16 2.09 9.74 11.15
N GLU A 17 0.91 9.12 11.10
CA GLU A 17 0.08 8.82 12.27
C GLU A 17 -0.98 7.76 11.98
N MET A 18 -1.61 7.28 13.07
CA MET A 18 -2.85 6.49 12.98
C MET A 18 -4.06 7.37 13.23
N GLY A 19 -4.88 7.58 12.20
CA GLY A 19 -6.17 8.26 12.32
C GLY A 19 -7.27 7.36 12.88
N LEU A 20 -8.38 7.98 13.26
CA LEU A 20 -9.58 7.32 13.73
C LEU A 20 -10.75 7.61 12.79
N VAL A 21 -11.39 6.59 12.27
CA VAL A 21 -12.60 6.72 11.45
C VAL A 21 -13.77 7.13 12.34
N GLU A 22 -14.26 8.37 12.18
CA GLU A 22 -15.39 8.89 12.97
C GLU A 22 -16.73 8.59 12.32
N GLU A 23 -16.77 8.57 11.00
CA GLU A 23 -17.99 8.34 10.24
C GLU A 23 -17.71 7.61 8.93
N VAL A 24 -18.63 6.74 8.56
CA VAL A 24 -18.67 6.07 7.25
C VAL A 24 -20.04 6.35 6.66
N ARG A 25 -20.09 7.03 5.53
CA ARG A 25 -21.32 7.28 4.78
C ARG A 25 -21.34 6.41 3.53
N ALA A 26 -22.23 5.41 3.55
CA ALA A 26 -22.51 4.62 2.36
C ALA A 26 -23.55 5.35 1.50
N GLY A 27 -23.25 5.55 0.21
CA GLY A 27 -24.12 6.25 -0.74
C GLY A 27 -23.63 6.03 -2.16
N PRO A 28 -24.10 6.83 -3.13
CA PRO A 28 -23.60 6.83 -4.50
C PRO A 28 -22.07 7.05 -4.54
N LEU A 29 -21.59 7.90 -3.64
CA LEU A 29 -20.16 8.06 -3.32
C LEU A 29 -19.97 7.66 -1.86
N TYR A 30 -19.03 6.72 -1.65
CA TYR A 30 -18.66 6.25 -0.32
C TYR A 30 -17.72 7.28 0.31
N GLN A 31 -18.06 7.77 1.51
CA GLN A 31 -17.25 8.77 2.19
C GLN A 31 -16.75 8.28 3.53
N LEU A 32 -15.53 8.65 3.86
CA LEU A 32 -14.91 8.44 5.15
C LEU A 32 -14.56 9.78 5.78
N ARG A 33 -15.06 10.03 7.01
CA ARG A 33 -14.60 11.12 7.87
C ARG A 33 -13.62 10.57 8.88
N ILE A 34 -12.41 11.10 8.87
CA ILE A 34 -11.28 10.57 9.62
C ILE A 34 -10.70 11.68 10.48
N ARG A 35 -10.49 11.39 11.77
CA ARG A 35 -9.75 12.25 12.69
C ARG A 35 -8.26 12.02 12.54
N GLY A 36 -7.50 13.11 12.46
CA GLY A 36 -6.04 13.15 12.46
C GLY A 36 -5.54 14.38 13.19
N GLU A 37 -4.25 14.51 13.32
CA GLU A 37 -3.57 15.67 13.89
C GLU A 37 -2.46 16.15 12.94
N LYS A 38 -1.42 15.33 12.75
CA LYS A 38 -0.25 15.68 11.92
C LYS A 38 -0.61 15.85 10.45
N VAL A 39 -1.42 14.95 9.91
CA VAL A 39 -1.80 15.00 8.50
C VAL A 39 -2.70 16.18 8.15
N LEU A 40 -3.28 16.86 9.16
CA LEU A 40 -4.09 18.06 8.95
C LEU A 40 -3.25 19.34 8.83
N GLU A 41 -1.98 19.31 9.29
CA GLU A 41 -1.10 20.47 9.21
C GLU A 41 -0.83 20.86 7.75
N GLY A 42 -1.42 21.97 7.31
CA GLY A 42 -1.29 22.49 5.95
C GLY A 42 -2.11 21.74 4.89
N THR A 43 -2.87 20.71 5.27
CA THR A 43 -3.79 20.02 4.37
C THR A 43 -5.00 20.87 4.06
N LYS A 44 -5.43 20.89 2.82
CA LYS A 44 -6.59 21.60 2.29
C LYS A 44 -7.39 20.72 1.35
N GLU A 45 -8.56 21.19 0.96
CA GLU A 45 -9.36 20.55 -0.08
C GLU A 45 -8.56 20.37 -1.37
N ALA A 46 -8.79 19.25 -2.06
CA ALA A 46 -8.10 18.77 -3.23
C ALA A 46 -6.65 18.26 -3.00
N ASP A 47 -6.15 18.25 -1.76
CA ASP A 47 -4.91 17.52 -1.44
C ASP A 47 -5.18 16.01 -1.34
N SER A 48 -4.12 15.21 -1.45
CA SER A 48 -4.20 13.76 -1.36
C SER A 48 -3.59 13.27 -0.04
N ILE A 49 -4.32 12.36 0.63
CA ILE A 49 -3.86 11.62 1.80
C ILE A 49 -3.97 10.13 1.52
N ALA A 50 -2.92 9.37 1.82
CA ALA A 50 -2.97 7.92 1.80
C ALA A 50 -3.67 7.41 3.08
N VAL A 51 -4.73 6.64 2.91
CA VAL A 51 -5.48 5.98 3.98
C VAL A 51 -5.28 4.47 3.84
N ASN A 52 -4.57 3.84 4.77
CA ASN A 52 -4.11 2.45 4.65
C ASN A 52 -3.44 2.18 3.27
N GLY A 53 -2.65 3.13 2.80
CA GLY A 53 -1.95 3.08 1.52
C GLY A 53 -2.80 3.45 0.30
N VAL A 54 -4.08 3.73 0.45
CA VAL A 54 -4.96 4.15 -0.65
C VAL A 54 -4.90 5.66 -0.80
N CYS A 55 -4.47 6.16 -1.97
CA CYS A 55 -4.50 7.59 -2.29
C CYS A 55 -5.94 8.08 -2.42
N LEU A 56 -6.35 9.00 -1.56
CA LEU A 56 -7.69 9.57 -1.53
C LEU A 56 -7.64 11.09 -1.50
N THR A 57 -8.54 11.73 -2.24
CA THR A 57 -8.63 13.18 -2.31
C THR A 57 -9.49 13.73 -1.16
N VAL A 58 -8.96 14.72 -0.47
CA VAL A 58 -9.67 15.44 0.59
C VAL A 58 -10.74 16.34 -0.04
N ILE A 59 -11.99 16.14 0.36
CA ILE A 59 -13.15 16.96 -0.11
C ILE A 59 -13.58 18.00 0.91
N GLU A 60 -13.25 17.78 2.18
CA GLU A 60 -13.56 18.67 3.29
C GLU A 60 -12.54 18.47 4.39
N THR A 61 -12.11 19.54 5.05
CA THR A 61 -11.22 19.47 6.21
C THR A 61 -11.56 20.54 7.24
N ASP A 62 -11.41 20.18 8.51
CA ASP A 62 -11.51 21.09 9.65
C ASP A 62 -10.31 20.93 10.60
N ALA A 63 -10.35 21.54 11.78
CA ALA A 63 -9.23 21.52 12.74
C ALA A 63 -8.92 20.12 13.32
N ARG A 64 -9.78 19.11 13.13
CA ARG A 64 -9.64 17.79 13.76
C ARG A 64 -9.90 16.62 12.80
N THR A 65 -10.58 16.88 11.69
CA THR A 65 -11.01 15.84 10.77
C THR A 65 -10.83 16.24 9.32
N PHE A 66 -10.72 15.25 8.46
CA PHE A 66 -10.88 15.42 7.02
C PHE A 66 -11.85 14.37 6.49
N THR A 67 -12.50 14.70 5.38
CA THR A 67 -13.42 13.79 4.68
C THR A 67 -12.84 13.47 3.30
N VAL A 68 -12.88 12.20 2.93
CA VAL A 68 -12.46 11.73 1.61
C VAL A 68 -13.57 10.96 0.92
N GLU A 69 -13.56 10.98 -0.41
CA GLU A 69 -14.43 10.14 -1.23
C GLU A 69 -13.68 8.92 -1.74
N VAL A 70 -14.36 7.77 -1.73
CA VAL A 70 -13.80 6.50 -2.22
C VAL A 70 -14.63 6.01 -3.39
N MET A 71 -14.01 5.94 -4.55
CA MET A 71 -14.65 5.46 -5.77
C MET A 71 -15.03 3.96 -5.65
N PRO A 72 -16.13 3.52 -6.28
CA PRO A 72 -16.55 2.11 -6.23
C PRO A 72 -15.46 1.13 -6.68
N GLN A 73 -14.66 1.49 -7.67
CA GLN A 73 -13.54 0.67 -8.13
C GLN A 73 -12.47 0.50 -7.05
N THR A 74 -12.17 1.57 -6.29
CA THR A 74 -11.22 1.56 -5.17
C THR A 74 -11.73 0.69 -4.04
N LEU A 75 -13.02 0.79 -3.68
CA LEU A 75 -13.65 -0.08 -2.68
C LEU A 75 -13.56 -1.56 -3.04
N ASN A 76 -13.69 -1.90 -4.33
CA ASN A 76 -13.64 -3.29 -4.78
C ASN A 76 -12.22 -3.88 -4.76
N LYS A 77 -11.19 -3.04 -4.88
CA LYS A 77 -9.78 -3.46 -4.94
C LYS A 77 -9.08 -3.40 -3.58
N THR A 78 -9.69 -2.79 -2.56
CA THR A 78 -9.05 -2.50 -1.28
C THR A 78 -9.84 -3.06 -0.10
N ASN A 79 -9.22 -3.07 1.08
CA ASN A 79 -9.91 -3.43 2.31
C ASN A 79 -10.77 -2.27 2.87
N LEU A 80 -10.79 -1.09 2.25
CA LEU A 80 -11.57 0.06 2.70
C LEU A 80 -13.08 -0.24 2.80
N ARG A 81 -13.58 -1.17 1.98
CA ARG A 81 -14.98 -1.64 2.05
C ARG A 81 -15.38 -2.21 3.42
N ARG A 82 -14.40 -2.65 4.21
CA ARG A 82 -14.62 -3.27 5.53
C ARG A 82 -14.44 -2.30 6.68
N ILE A 83 -14.00 -1.09 6.40
CA ILE A 83 -13.79 -0.06 7.41
C ILE A 83 -15.13 0.34 8.05
N LYS A 84 -15.09 0.50 9.36
CA LYS A 84 -16.22 0.90 10.20
C LYS A 84 -15.83 2.10 11.06
N LYS A 85 -16.84 2.80 11.55
CA LYS A 85 -16.66 3.80 12.60
C LYS A 85 -15.94 3.19 13.80
N GLY A 86 -14.92 3.88 14.29
CA GLY A 86 -14.06 3.45 15.39
C GLY A 86 -12.79 2.69 14.95
N ASP A 87 -12.66 2.34 13.67
CA ASP A 87 -11.44 1.70 13.17
C ASP A 87 -10.29 2.71 13.10
N ARG A 88 -9.08 2.19 13.32
CA ARG A 88 -7.84 2.94 13.09
C ARG A 88 -7.32 2.70 11.68
N VAL A 89 -6.78 3.76 11.09
CA VAL A 89 -6.19 3.73 9.74
C VAL A 89 -4.82 4.40 9.73
N ASN A 90 -3.91 3.90 8.91
CA ASN A 90 -2.62 4.55 8.67
C ASN A 90 -2.82 5.76 7.77
N LEU A 91 -2.18 6.87 8.10
CA LEU A 91 -2.28 8.13 7.37
C LEU A 91 -0.89 8.62 6.97
N GLU A 92 -0.77 9.07 5.72
CA GLU A 92 0.42 9.73 5.18
C GLU A 92 -0.03 10.80 4.19
N ARG A 93 0.51 12.02 4.29
CA ARG A 93 0.32 13.08 3.29
C ARG A 93 1.13 12.80 2.04
N SER A 94 0.68 13.32 0.91
CA SER A 94 1.46 13.26 -0.33
C SER A 94 2.81 13.98 -0.16
N LEU A 95 3.84 13.44 -0.83
CA LEU A 95 5.20 13.99 -0.84
C LEU A 95 5.21 15.44 -1.30
N SER A 96 5.93 16.28 -0.56
CA SER A 96 6.36 17.60 -1.02
C SER A 96 7.77 17.54 -1.64
N LEU A 97 8.16 18.56 -2.42
CA LEU A 97 9.49 18.64 -3.03
C LEU A 97 10.63 18.67 -2.00
N SER A 98 10.35 19.08 -0.76
CA SER A 98 11.31 19.14 0.34
C SER A 98 11.33 17.88 1.22
N SER A 99 10.43 16.93 0.99
CA SER A 99 10.32 15.72 1.80
C SER A 99 11.47 14.75 1.51
N ARG A 100 11.88 13.99 2.53
CA ARG A 100 12.83 12.88 2.35
C ARG A 100 12.08 11.63 1.91
N LEU A 101 12.63 10.88 0.96
CA LEU A 101 12.14 9.55 0.59
C LEU A 101 12.71 8.51 1.58
N GLY A 102 12.05 8.36 2.74
CA GLY A 102 12.51 7.46 3.81
C GLY A 102 12.18 5.96 3.57
N GLY A 103 11.22 5.67 2.69
CA GLY A 103 10.80 4.32 2.32
C GLY A 103 11.14 3.99 0.86
N HIS A 104 10.11 3.83 0.03
CA HIS A 104 10.22 3.69 -1.44
C HIS A 104 9.12 4.52 -2.11
N ILE A 105 9.07 4.53 -3.44
CA ILE A 105 8.02 5.25 -4.16
C ILE A 105 6.72 4.45 -4.06
N VAL A 106 5.75 5.00 -3.32
CA VAL A 106 4.41 4.46 -3.17
C VAL A 106 3.44 5.39 -3.91
N LEU A 107 2.60 4.83 -4.76
CA LEU A 107 1.66 5.59 -5.58
C LEU A 107 0.32 5.81 -4.88
N GLY A 108 -0.02 4.92 -3.94
CA GLY A 108 -1.36 4.86 -3.36
C GLY A 108 -2.35 4.07 -4.24
N ASP A 109 -1.84 3.39 -5.26
CA ASP A 109 -2.59 2.55 -6.19
C ASP A 109 -2.51 1.09 -5.76
N ILE A 110 -3.45 0.65 -4.93
CA ILE A 110 -3.46 -0.71 -4.38
C ILE A 110 -3.57 -1.75 -5.49
N ASP A 111 -2.63 -2.69 -5.49
CA ASP A 111 -2.58 -3.79 -6.46
C ASP A 111 -3.47 -4.97 -6.07
N GLY A 112 -3.71 -5.13 -4.78
CA GLY A 112 -4.58 -6.17 -4.27
C GLY A 112 -4.65 -6.22 -2.75
N VAL A 113 -5.47 -7.13 -2.26
CA VAL A 113 -5.63 -7.36 -0.83
C VAL A 113 -5.01 -8.72 -0.51
N GLY A 114 -4.03 -8.73 0.39
CA GLY A 114 -3.42 -9.93 0.93
C GLY A 114 -4.08 -10.36 2.24
N ARG A 115 -3.81 -11.60 2.66
CA ARG A 115 -4.24 -12.14 3.94
C ARG A 115 -3.02 -12.40 4.83
N ILE A 116 -3.07 -11.98 6.07
CA ILE A 116 -2.07 -12.33 7.07
C ILE A 116 -2.27 -13.81 7.43
N SER A 117 -1.31 -14.65 7.09
CA SER A 117 -1.40 -16.10 7.34
C SER A 117 -0.80 -16.50 8.69
N SER A 118 0.20 -15.77 9.19
CA SER A 118 0.72 -15.96 10.55
C SER A 118 1.41 -14.72 11.08
N ILE A 119 1.42 -14.58 12.42
CA ILE A 119 2.15 -13.53 13.14
C ILE A 119 2.94 -14.20 14.27
N ILE A 120 4.27 -14.17 14.17
CA ILE A 120 5.16 -14.72 15.20
C ILE A 120 5.75 -13.55 15.99
N ARG A 121 5.50 -13.51 17.29
CA ARG A 121 6.02 -12.49 18.21
C ARG A 121 7.15 -13.11 19.05
N LYS A 122 8.38 -12.63 18.84
CA LYS A 122 9.56 -13.04 19.61
C LYS A 122 10.24 -11.80 20.18
N SER A 123 10.21 -11.68 21.50
CA SER A 123 10.80 -10.52 22.20
C SER A 123 10.38 -9.19 21.55
N GLU A 124 11.31 -8.46 20.97
CA GLU A 124 11.08 -7.16 20.33
C GLU A 124 10.84 -7.23 18.82
N GLN A 125 10.91 -8.41 18.23
CA GLN A 125 10.72 -8.63 16.79
C GLN A 125 9.38 -9.33 16.52
N VAL A 126 8.59 -8.78 15.61
CA VAL A 126 7.38 -9.41 15.09
C VAL A 126 7.60 -9.74 13.63
N THR A 127 7.42 -11.00 13.30
CA THR A 127 7.46 -11.50 11.94
C THR A 127 6.03 -11.73 11.46
N MET A 128 5.66 -11.12 10.34
CA MET A 128 4.35 -11.24 9.75
C MET A 128 4.47 -11.92 8.37
N LYS A 129 3.76 -13.03 8.20
CA LYS A 129 3.65 -13.74 6.93
C LYS A 129 2.36 -13.33 6.24
N VAL A 130 2.45 -12.90 4.98
CA VAL A 130 1.32 -12.42 4.19
C VAL A 130 1.22 -13.24 2.91
N GLN A 131 0.01 -13.69 2.61
CA GLN A 131 -0.34 -14.36 1.36
C GLN A 131 -0.97 -13.33 0.42
N PRO A 132 -0.27 -12.90 -0.64
CA PRO A 132 -0.80 -12.01 -1.65
C PRO A 132 -1.70 -12.75 -2.63
N PRO A 133 -2.51 -12.06 -3.45
CA PRO A 133 -3.07 -12.65 -4.66
C PRO A 133 -1.96 -13.22 -5.55
N SER A 134 -2.15 -14.40 -6.14
CA SER A 134 -1.13 -15.13 -6.92
C SER A 134 -0.53 -14.30 -8.06
N ARG A 135 -1.35 -13.42 -8.70
CA ARG A 135 -0.89 -12.52 -9.75
C ARG A 135 0.16 -11.48 -9.29
N LEU A 136 0.27 -11.24 -7.98
CA LEU A 136 1.24 -10.26 -7.44
C LEU A 136 2.59 -10.89 -7.09
N VAL A 137 2.67 -12.20 -6.92
CA VAL A 137 3.90 -12.90 -6.48
C VAL A 137 5.08 -12.58 -7.39
N LYS A 138 4.87 -12.52 -8.70
CA LYS A 138 5.91 -12.21 -9.69
C LYS A 138 6.56 -10.83 -9.54
N TYR A 139 5.89 -9.89 -8.85
CA TYR A 139 6.42 -8.54 -8.60
C TYR A 139 7.12 -8.42 -7.24
N ILE A 140 7.09 -9.47 -6.42
CA ILE A 140 7.63 -9.47 -5.07
C ILE A 140 9.00 -10.15 -5.12
N ALA A 141 10.06 -9.42 -4.76
CA ALA A 141 11.41 -9.94 -4.76
C ALA A 141 11.95 -10.05 -3.32
N SER A 142 12.75 -11.09 -3.05
CA SER A 142 13.47 -11.19 -1.77
C SER A 142 14.35 -9.96 -1.56
N GLN A 143 14.35 -9.39 -0.36
CA GLN A 143 15.02 -8.13 0.00
C GLN A 143 14.50 -6.88 -0.74
N GLY A 144 13.47 -7.04 -1.59
CA GLY A 144 12.76 -5.95 -2.25
C GLY A 144 11.85 -5.17 -1.30
N ARG A 145 11.11 -4.23 -1.85
CA ARG A 145 10.15 -3.39 -1.11
C ARG A 145 8.72 -3.75 -1.47
N ILE A 146 7.85 -3.58 -0.48
CA ILE A 146 6.39 -3.67 -0.65
C ILE A 146 5.73 -2.71 0.33
N ALA A 147 4.62 -2.09 -0.06
CA ALA A 147 3.77 -1.37 0.88
C ALA A 147 2.65 -2.29 1.37
N VAL A 148 2.53 -2.43 2.70
CA VAL A 148 1.46 -3.16 3.38
C VAL A 148 0.69 -2.18 4.25
N GLU A 149 -0.60 -1.98 3.99
CA GLU A 149 -1.41 -0.92 4.65
C GLU A 149 -0.75 0.47 4.54
N GLY A 150 -0.06 0.74 3.43
CA GLY A 150 0.70 1.96 3.21
C GLY A 150 2.04 2.03 3.94
N VAL A 151 2.45 1.00 4.66
CA VAL A 151 3.75 0.94 5.34
C VAL A 151 4.79 0.33 4.41
N SER A 152 5.86 1.07 4.11
CA SER A 152 7.02 0.58 3.34
C SER A 152 7.80 -0.44 4.15
N LEU A 153 7.84 -1.68 3.66
CA LEU A 153 8.51 -2.79 4.33
C LEU A 153 9.49 -3.49 3.41
N THR A 154 10.54 -4.06 4.00
CA THR A 154 11.48 -4.94 3.31
C THR A 154 10.97 -6.37 3.39
N ILE A 155 10.98 -7.08 2.27
CA ILE A 155 10.72 -8.52 2.21
C ILE A 155 11.89 -9.25 2.88
N ALA A 156 11.64 -9.86 4.03
CA ALA A 156 12.65 -10.61 4.77
C ALA A 156 12.84 -12.01 4.19
N ASP A 157 11.74 -12.61 3.71
CA ASP A 157 11.74 -13.93 3.10
C ASP A 157 10.61 -14.04 2.08
N LEU A 158 10.80 -14.86 1.03
CA LEU A 158 9.85 -15.06 -0.04
C LEU A 158 9.63 -16.56 -0.25
N TRP A 159 8.35 -16.97 -0.24
CA TRP A 159 7.91 -18.33 -0.46
C TRP A 159 7.03 -18.35 -1.72
N GLU A 160 6.75 -19.55 -2.25
CA GLU A 160 5.99 -19.69 -3.49
C GLU A 160 4.66 -18.91 -3.51
N GLU A 161 3.93 -18.87 -2.40
CA GLU A 161 2.61 -18.21 -2.31
C GLU A 161 2.54 -17.13 -1.22
N SER A 162 3.67 -16.75 -0.62
CA SER A 162 3.66 -15.83 0.52
C SER A 162 5.00 -15.14 0.69
N PHE A 163 4.98 -13.99 1.33
CA PHE A 163 6.18 -13.29 1.76
C PHE A 163 6.14 -13.01 3.26
N VAL A 164 7.30 -12.73 3.80
CA VAL A 164 7.51 -12.44 5.21
C VAL A 164 8.12 -11.06 5.36
N VAL A 165 7.59 -10.29 6.30
CA VAL A 165 8.15 -9.00 6.72
C VAL A 165 8.45 -9.00 8.21
N CYS A 166 9.52 -8.30 8.60
CA CYS A 166 9.87 -8.09 10.00
C CYS A 166 9.46 -6.69 10.43
N LEU A 167 8.68 -6.59 11.49
CA LEU A 167 8.18 -5.33 12.02
C LEU A 167 8.97 -4.92 13.24
N THR A 168 9.47 -3.69 13.23
CA THR A 168 10.15 -3.10 14.39
C THR A 168 9.14 -2.70 15.47
N PRO A 169 9.57 -2.56 16.74
CA PRO A 169 8.70 -2.05 17.80
C PRO A 169 8.12 -0.66 17.46
N PHE A 170 8.87 0.17 16.74
CA PHE A 170 8.40 1.48 16.28
C PHE A 170 7.23 1.34 15.30
N THR A 171 7.37 0.50 14.27
CA THR A 171 6.32 0.23 13.28
C THR A 171 5.05 -0.31 13.95
N LEU A 172 5.20 -1.24 14.89
CA LEU A 172 4.07 -1.83 15.61
C LEU A 172 3.30 -0.81 16.44
N ARG A 173 3.99 0.13 17.07
CA ARG A 173 3.34 1.16 17.91
C ARG A 173 2.68 2.26 17.09
N ASN A 174 3.23 2.60 15.93
CA ASN A 174 2.84 3.77 15.16
C ASN A 174 2.02 3.47 13.91
N THR A 175 1.70 2.19 13.66
CA THR A 175 0.88 1.79 12.52
C THR A 175 -0.18 0.76 12.91
N THR A 176 -1.20 0.63 12.06
CA THR A 176 -2.26 -0.37 12.24
C THR A 176 -1.76 -1.80 12.17
N LEU A 177 -0.53 -2.04 11.67
CA LEU A 177 0.05 -3.39 11.63
C LEU A 177 0.22 -4.00 13.02
N GLY A 178 0.45 -3.17 14.05
CA GLY A 178 0.51 -3.63 15.44
C GLY A 178 -0.81 -4.15 15.99
N LEU A 179 -1.93 -3.73 15.41
CA LEU A 179 -3.30 -4.11 15.79
C LEU A 179 -3.80 -5.34 15.02
N ARG A 180 -3.09 -5.76 13.97
CA ARG A 180 -3.51 -6.85 13.08
C ARG A 180 -3.35 -8.22 13.73
N ARG A 181 -4.21 -9.13 13.27
CA ARG A 181 -4.26 -10.55 13.69
C ARG A 181 -4.16 -11.46 12.49
N GLU A 182 -3.87 -12.73 12.74
CA GLU A 182 -3.95 -13.76 11.70
C GLU A 182 -5.37 -13.82 11.12
N GLY A 183 -5.44 -13.96 9.80
CA GLY A 183 -6.69 -13.90 9.04
C GLY A 183 -7.10 -12.52 8.56
N ASP A 184 -6.54 -11.45 9.11
CA ASP A 184 -6.84 -10.08 8.67
C ASP A 184 -6.41 -9.83 7.23
N LEU A 185 -7.17 -8.96 6.57
CA LEU A 185 -6.87 -8.51 5.22
C LEU A 185 -6.10 -7.19 5.25
N VAL A 186 -5.09 -7.09 4.39
CA VAL A 186 -4.22 -5.92 4.26
C VAL A 186 -4.10 -5.48 2.80
N ASN A 187 -4.12 -4.17 2.57
CA ASN A 187 -3.85 -3.60 1.26
C ASN A 187 -2.39 -3.81 0.90
N LEU A 188 -2.14 -4.20 -0.33
CA LEU A 188 -0.80 -4.43 -0.88
C LEU A 188 -0.58 -3.56 -2.11
N GLU A 189 0.54 -2.84 -2.13
CA GLU A 189 1.08 -2.20 -3.32
C GLU A 189 2.50 -2.70 -3.53
N VAL A 190 2.77 -3.30 -4.69
CA VAL A 190 4.10 -3.75 -5.06
C VAL A 190 4.93 -2.57 -5.54
N ASP A 191 6.26 -2.67 -5.46
CA ASP A 191 7.15 -1.62 -5.95
C ASP A 191 6.87 -1.35 -7.43
N VAL A 192 6.60 -0.10 -7.76
CA VAL A 192 6.27 0.35 -9.11
C VAL A 192 7.38 0.00 -10.12
N ILE A 193 8.63 -0.06 -9.67
CA ILE A 193 9.76 -0.44 -10.52
C ILE A 193 9.55 -1.85 -11.10
N SER A 194 9.04 -2.80 -10.30
CA SER A 194 8.77 -4.16 -10.78
C SER A 194 7.74 -4.21 -11.91
N LYS A 195 6.72 -3.34 -11.87
CA LYS A 195 5.70 -3.24 -12.92
C LYS A 195 6.28 -2.67 -14.23
N TYR A 196 7.13 -1.65 -14.14
CA TYR A 196 7.79 -1.10 -15.30
C TYR A 196 8.81 -2.06 -15.90
N MET A 197 9.55 -2.79 -15.06
CA MET A 197 10.47 -3.83 -15.51
C MET A 197 9.74 -4.92 -16.31
N GLU A 198 8.62 -5.44 -15.80
CA GLU A 198 7.81 -6.40 -16.56
C GLU A 198 7.39 -5.84 -17.91
N LYS A 199 6.81 -4.62 -17.93
CA LYS A 199 6.37 -3.99 -19.17
C LYS A 199 7.50 -3.88 -20.19
N LEU A 200 8.68 -3.40 -19.78
CA LEU A 200 9.84 -3.25 -20.66
C LEU A 200 10.36 -4.59 -21.18
N LEU A 201 10.38 -5.62 -20.33
CA LEU A 201 10.84 -6.95 -20.72
C LEU A 201 9.87 -7.63 -21.70
N VAL A 202 8.56 -7.47 -21.51
CA VAL A 202 7.53 -8.01 -22.39
C VAL A 202 7.50 -7.26 -23.74
N GLU A 203 7.43 -5.92 -23.70
CA GLU A 203 7.40 -5.10 -24.91
C GLU A 203 8.73 -5.12 -25.67
N GLY A 204 9.85 -5.27 -24.98
CA GLY A 204 11.19 -5.43 -25.56
C GLY A 204 11.44 -6.82 -26.17
N GLY A 205 10.48 -7.75 -26.07
CA GLY A 205 10.60 -9.12 -26.59
C GLY A 205 11.66 -9.95 -25.86
N ILE A 206 12.12 -9.51 -24.67
CA ILE A 206 13.14 -10.22 -23.86
C ILE A 206 12.48 -11.37 -23.10
N ILE A 207 11.21 -11.20 -22.71
CA ILE A 207 10.39 -12.26 -22.10
C ILE A 207 9.13 -12.39 -22.96
N PRO A 208 8.77 -13.59 -23.41
CA PRO A 208 7.50 -13.82 -24.08
C PRO A 208 6.35 -13.48 -23.12
N GLY A 209 5.34 -12.77 -23.60
CA GLY A 209 4.16 -12.39 -22.79
C GLY A 209 3.32 -13.57 -22.29
N GLU A 210 3.60 -14.78 -22.77
CA GLU A 210 3.07 -16.05 -22.29
C GLU A 210 4.22 -17.06 -22.16
N LYS A 211 4.44 -17.53 -20.93
CA LYS A 211 5.33 -18.64 -20.51
C LYS A 211 6.72 -18.65 -21.19
N VAL A 212 7.75 -18.47 -20.38
CA VAL A 212 9.12 -18.81 -20.75
C VAL A 212 9.13 -20.26 -21.24
N SER A 213 9.23 -20.46 -22.56
CA SER A 213 9.32 -21.81 -23.12
C SER A 213 10.75 -22.35 -22.92
N GLU A 214 10.89 -23.69 -22.83
CA GLU A 214 12.22 -24.32 -22.80
C GLU A 214 13.08 -23.90 -24.00
N GLU A 215 12.45 -23.64 -25.14
CA GLU A 215 13.11 -23.17 -26.36
C GLU A 215 13.70 -21.76 -26.18
N PHE A 216 12.99 -20.86 -25.49
CA PHE A 216 13.52 -19.53 -25.14
C PHE A 216 14.70 -19.63 -24.20
N LEU A 217 14.64 -20.49 -23.16
CA LEU A 217 15.75 -20.69 -22.21
C LEU A 217 16.98 -21.24 -22.92
N ARG A 218 16.83 -22.19 -23.85
CA ARG A 218 17.93 -22.72 -24.67
C ARG A 218 18.56 -21.63 -25.55
N ARG A 219 17.76 -20.80 -26.22
CA ARG A 219 18.24 -19.65 -27.01
C ARG A 219 18.96 -18.61 -26.17
N ALA A 220 18.52 -18.39 -24.95
CA ALA A 220 19.13 -17.46 -23.99
C ALA A 220 20.36 -18.03 -23.28
N GLY A 221 20.77 -19.30 -23.57
CA GLY A 221 22.00 -19.91 -23.04
C GLY A 221 21.89 -20.46 -21.62
N TYR A 222 20.66 -20.77 -21.14
CA TYR A 222 20.43 -21.33 -19.80
C TYR A 222 20.45 -22.87 -19.77
N TYR A 223 20.62 -23.55 -20.90
CA TYR A 223 20.84 -25.00 -21.02
C TYR A 223 21.90 -25.31 -22.09
#